data_5ca5e7a1409d97153e383014b211c19b
#
_entry.id   5ca5e7a1409d97153e383014b211c19b
#
_cell.length_a   1.000
_cell.length_b   1.000
_cell.length_c   1.000
_cell.angle_alpha   90.00
_cell.angle_beta   90.00
_cell.angle_gamma   90.00
#
_symmetry.space_group_name_H-M   'P 1'
#
loop_
_entity.id
_entity.type
_entity.pdbx_description
1 polymer ?
#
loop_
_entity_poly.entity_id
_entity_poly.type
_entity_poly.pdbx_seq_one_letter_code
_entity_poly.pdbx_strand_id
1 'polypeptide(L)'
;SNFMPWENARKCADILKFAGYNYGEKYYEEHHKKHPDWYVYGSETSSTVQSRGIYHFPYRQSVLADEDEQCSSLGNSSTSWGAKNSETCIITERDCEFSLGQYLWSGFDYIGEPTPYHTRNSYFGQIDTAGFPKDSYYLYQAAWIDRREKPVVHVFPYWDFNPGQLIDVRIASNADVVELLVNGVSKG
;
A
#
# COMPACT_ATOMS: atom_id res chain seq x y z
N SER A 1 -7.26 -8.98 15.00
CA SER A 1 -6.58 -9.35 13.75
C SER A 1 -6.35 -10.84 13.71
N ASN A 2 -6.65 -11.47 12.59
CA ASN A 2 -6.59 -12.93 12.49
C ASN A 2 -6.25 -13.39 11.08
N PHE A 3 -5.54 -14.54 11.01
CA PHE A 3 -5.42 -15.27 9.77
C PHE A 3 -6.69 -16.11 9.56
N MET A 4 -7.65 -15.57 8.86
CA MET A 4 -9.00 -16.15 8.69
C MET A 4 -9.08 -17.55 8.08
N PRO A 5 -8.10 -18.08 7.32
CA PRO A 5 -8.05 -19.49 6.97
C PRO A 5 -7.99 -20.44 8.16
N TRP A 6 -7.51 -20.02 9.31
CA TRP A 6 -7.48 -20.87 10.50
C TRP A 6 -8.88 -21.10 11.07
N GLU A 7 -9.15 -22.34 11.43
CA GLU A 7 -10.44 -22.74 11.97
C GLU A 7 -10.86 -21.95 13.24
N ASN A 8 -9.92 -21.74 14.14
CA ASN A 8 -10.19 -21.00 15.38
C ASN A 8 -10.52 -19.53 15.12
N ALA A 9 -9.86 -18.91 14.12
CA ALA A 9 -10.18 -17.55 13.72
C ALA A 9 -11.62 -17.45 13.17
N ARG A 10 -12.03 -18.41 12.33
CA ARG A 10 -13.42 -18.47 11.83
C ARG A 10 -14.43 -18.70 12.95
N LYS A 11 -14.16 -19.59 13.90
CA LYS A 11 -15.04 -19.80 15.07
C LYS A 11 -15.21 -18.52 15.90
N CYS A 12 -14.15 -17.73 16.07
CA CYS A 12 -14.26 -16.43 16.72
C CYS A 12 -15.13 -15.46 15.92
N ALA A 13 -14.94 -15.40 14.60
CA ALA A 13 -15.75 -14.56 13.73
C ALA A 13 -17.22 -14.97 13.73
N ASP A 14 -17.53 -16.26 13.78
CA ASP A 14 -18.92 -16.76 13.91
C ASP A 14 -19.62 -16.26 15.17
N ILE A 15 -18.89 -16.09 16.26
CA ILE A 15 -19.42 -15.59 17.53
C ILE A 15 -19.53 -14.05 17.51
N LEU A 16 -18.47 -13.38 17.10
CA LEU A 16 -18.37 -11.92 17.15
C LEU A 16 -19.05 -11.23 15.98
N LYS A 17 -19.23 -11.94 14.86
CA LYS A 17 -19.69 -11.42 13.57
C LYS A 17 -18.75 -10.37 12.94
N PHE A 18 -17.53 -10.25 13.45
CA PHE A 18 -16.48 -9.40 12.96
C PHE A 18 -15.29 -10.23 12.49
N ALA A 19 -14.97 -10.14 11.22
CA ALA A 19 -13.93 -10.89 10.55
C ALA A 19 -12.81 -9.97 10.07
N GLY A 20 -11.76 -9.83 10.88
CA GLY A 20 -10.58 -9.05 10.55
C GLY A 20 -9.52 -9.91 9.86
N TYR A 21 -9.07 -9.49 8.70
CA TYR A 21 -8.11 -10.21 7.87
C TYR A 21 -6.75 -9.53 7.90
N ASN A 22 -5.70 -10.31 8.22
CA ASN A 22 -4.34 -9.90 8.00
C ASN A 22 -3.88 -10.45 6.64
N TYR A 23 -3.63 -9.55 5.67
CA TYR A 23 -3.15 -9.91 4.31
C TYR A 23 -4.01 -10.97 3.62
N GLY A 24 -5.30 -10.95 3.85
CA GLY A 24 -6.24 -11.98 3.45
C GLY A 24 -7.35 -11.52 2.51
N GLU A 25 -7.15 -10.44 1.78
CA GLU A 25 -8.14 -9.81 0.89
C GLU A 25 -8.73 -10.81 -0.13
N LYS A 26 -7.93 -11.76 -0.57
CA LYS A 26 -8.36 -12.81 -1.51
C LYS A 26 -9.47 -13.73 -1.00
N TYR A 27 -9.73 -13.71 0.32
CA TYR A 27 -10.78 -14.53 0.93
C TYR A 27 -12.08 -13.78 1.18
N TYR A 28 -12.12 -12.47 0.99
CA TYR A 28 -13.27 -11.63 1.32
C TYR A 28 -14.56 -12.13 0.67
N GLU A 29 -14.58 -12.27 -0.65
CA GLU A 29 -15.76 -12.71 -1.37
C GLU A 29 -16.21 -14.13 -1.02
N GLU A 30 -15.25 -15.07 -0.91
CA GLU A 30 -15.57 -16.47 -0.57
C GLU A 30 -16.21 -16.55 0.81
N HIS A 31 -15.63 -15.85 1.78
CA HIS A 31 -16.12 -15.90 3.15
C HIS A 31 -17.41 -15.12 3.31
N HIS A 32 -17.59 -13.99 2.65
CA HIS A 32 -18.85 -13.25 2.66
C HIS A 32 -20.02 -14.06 2.08
N LYS A 33 -19.78 -14.81 0.99
CA LYS A 33 -20.81 -15.74 0.45
C LYS A 33 -21.20 -16.84 1.42
N LYS A 34 -20.26 -17.34 2.22
CA LYS A 34 -20.51 -18.39 3.23
C LYS A 34 -21.10 -17.85 4.53
N HIS A 35 -20.73 -16.65 4.88
CA HIS A 35 -21.06 -15.99 6.14
C HIS A 35 -21.54 -14.55 5.86
N PRO A 36 -22.73 -14.37 5.28
CA PRO A 36 -23.22 -13.05 4.85
C PRO A 36 -23.51 -12.10 6.03
N ASP A 37 -23.53 -12.64 7.23
CA ASP A 37 -23.72 -11.91 8.49
C ASP A 37 -22.42 -11.44 9.15
N TRP A 38 -21.26 -11.71 8.52
CA TRP A 38 -19.98 -11.20 9.00
C TRP A 38 -19.69 -9.80 8.48
N TYR A 39 -19.24 -8.93 9.38
CA TYR A 39 -18.62 -7.65 9.04
C TYR A 39 -17.15 -7.88 8.71
N VAL A 40 -16.79 -7.71 7.43
CA VAL A 40 -15.45 -7.97 6.91
C VAL A 40 -14.63 -6.69 6.93
N TYR A 41 -13.36 -6.77 7.31
CA TYR A 41 -12.42 -5.65 7.23
C TYR A 41 -10.97 -6.14 7.16
N GLY A 42 -10.09 -5.32 6.59
CA GLY A 42 -8.63 -5.56 6.62
C GLY A 42 -8.04 -5.11 7.95
N SER A 43 -7.76 -6.04 8.85
CA SER A 43 -7.18 -5.71 10.15
C SER A 43 -5.68 -5.41 10.10
N GLU A 44 -4.99 -5.94 9.09
CA GLU A 44 -3.67 -5.52 8.64
C GLU A 44 -3.59 -5.73 7.13
N THR A 45 -3.26 -4.68 6.40
CA THR A 45 -3.14 -4.72 4.95
C THR A 45 -1.85 -4.08 4.49
N SER A 46 -1.51 -4.24 3.21
CA SER A 46 -0.35 -3.70 2.55
C SER A 46 0.97 -4.31 3.05
N SER A 47 1.54 -3.84 4.14
CA SER A 47 2.88 -4.27 4.62
C SER A 47 3.96 -4.13 3.53
N THR A 48 3.89 -3.05 2.77
CA THR A 48 4.84 -2.74 1.71
C THR A 48 6.08 -2.11 2.31
N VAL A 49 7.23 -2.72 2.08
CA VAL A 49 8.52 -2.14 2.49
C VAL A 49 8.96 -1.09 1.48
N GLN A 50 9.32 0.08 1.97
CA GLN A 50 9.67 1.22 1.13
C GLN A 50 10.57 2.22 1.85
N SER A 51 11.57 2.72 1.16
CA SER A 51 12.43 3.82 1.61
C SER A 51 12.03 5.10 0.89
N ARG A 52 11.97 6.23 1.59
CA ARG A 52 11.67 7.50 0.96
C ARG A 52 12.77 7.90 -0.03
N GLY A 53 12.36 8.20 -1.27
CA GLY A 53 13.25 8.71 -2.30
C GLY A 53 14.18 7.67 -2.97
N ILE A 54 13.94 6.38 -2.77
CA ILE A 54 14.62 5.29 -3.48
C ILE A 54 13.68 4.69 -4.51
N TYR A 55 14.16 4.49 -5.72
CA TYR A 55 13.31 4.02 -6.83
C TYR A 55 14.01 2.94 -7.64
N HIS A 56 13.36 1.79 -7.78
CA HIS A 56 13.79 0.68 -8.62
C HIS A 56 12.88 0.57 -9.84
N PHE A 57 13.44 0.77 -11.01
CA PHE A 57 12.72 0.72 -12.29
C PHE A 57 13.02 -0.57 -13.07
N PRO A 58 12.11 -1.03 -13.90
CA PRO A 58 10.75 -0.50 -14.12
C PRO A 58 9.80 -0.85 -12.96
N TYR A 59 8.76 -0.05 -12.76
CA TYR A 59 7.75 -0.28 -11.71
C TYR A 59 7.14 -1.68 -11.71
N ARG A 60 7.01 -2.27 -12.89
CA ARG A 60 6.45 -3.62 -13.06
C ARG A 60 7.35 -4.74 -12.53
N GLN A 61 8.62 -4.45 -12.31
CA GLN A 61 9.56 -5.42 -11.75
C GLN A 61 9.41 -5.45 -10.24
N SER A 62 9.03 -6.62 -9.69
CA SER A 62 9.09 -6.84 -8.25
C SER A 62 10.52 -7.11 -7.81
N VAL A 63 10.96 -6.43 -6.76
CA VAL A 63 12.26 -6.64 -6.12
C VAL A 63 12.02 -7.25 -4.75
N LEU A 64 12.68 -8.34 -4.42
CA LEU A 64 12.54 -8.96 -3.11
C LEU A 64 13.27 -8.10 -2.06
N ALA A 65 12.55 -7.62 -1.06
CA ALA A 65 13.09 -6.75 -0.02
C ALA A 65 14.21 -7.40 0.80
N ASP A 66 14.19 -8.73 0.94
CA ASP A 66 15.22 -9.48 1.64
C ASP A 66 16.60 -9.44 0.91
N GLU A 67 16.59 -9.09 -0.38
CA GLU A 67 17.80 -8.96 -1.21
C GLU A 67 18.23 -7.51 -1.41
N ASP A 68 17.48 -6.54 -0.91
CA ASP A 68 17.72 -5.12 -1.10
C ASP A 68 17.37 -4.32 0.16
N GLU A 69 18.38 -3.74 0.80
CA GLU A 69 18.21 -2.89 1.98
C GLU A 69 17.58 -1.53 1.66
N GLN A 70 17.59 -1.13 0.39
CA GLN A 70 17.02 0.14 -0.10
C GLN A 70 15.73 -0.12 -0.87
N CYS A 71 14.66 -0.39 -0.16
CA CYS A 71 13.38 -0.72 -0.75
C CYS A 71 12.77 0.44 -1.54
N SER A 72 12.21 0.12 -2.69
CA SER A 72 11.67 1.11 -3.63
C SER A 72 10.45 1.85 -3.11
N SER A 73 10.46 3.16 -3.18
CA SER A 73 9.32 4.05 -2.86
C SER A 73 8.15 3.89 -3.83
N LEU A 74 8.35 3.27 -5.00
CA LEU A 74 7.27 2.94 -5.93
C LEU A 74 6.31 1.87 -5.38
N GLY A 75 6.67 1.17 -4.30
CA GLY A 75 5.87 0.07 -3.74
C GLY A 75 6.03 -1.25 -4.50
N ASN A 76 7.05 -1.38 -5.34
CA ASN A 76 7.38 -2.61 -6.06
C ASN A 76 8.42 -3.49 -5.35
N SER A 77 8.84 -3.13 -4.15
CA SER A 77 9.56 -4.06 -3.26
C SER A 77 8.57 -4.98 -2.55
N SER A 78 8.80 -6.27 -2.63
CA SER A 78 7.92 -7.30 -2.09
C SER A 78 8.56 -8.04 -0.92
N THR A 79 7.72 -8.63 -0.07
CA THR A 79 8.14 -9.50 1.02
C THR A 79 7.81 -10.95 0.70
N SER A 80 8.57 -11.88 1.31
CA SER A 80 8.40 -13.31 1.08
C SER A 80 7.03 -13.86 1.52
N TRP A 81 6.36 -13.20 2.45
CA TRP A 81 5.00 -13.60 2.89
C TRP A 81 3.87 -13.10 1.99
N GLY A 82 4.19 -12.41 0.90
CA GLY A 82 3.23 -12.07 -0.15
C GLY A 82 2.27 -10.95 0.19
N ALA A 83 2.68 -10.01 1.03
CA ALA A 83 1.95 -8.76 1.23
C ALA A 83 1.71 -8.04 -0.10
N LYS A 84 0.56 -7.41 -0.23
CA LYS A 84 0.18 -6.68 -1.45
C LYS A 84 0.73 -5.26 -1.41
N ASN A 85 1.02 -4.70 -2.59
CA ASN A 85 1.34 -3.29 -2.68
C ASN A 85 0.12 -2.41 -2.33
N SER A 86 0.40 -1.17 -1.98
CA SER A 86 -0.62 -0.21 -1.54
C SER A 86 -1.75 0.00 -2.55
N GLU A 87 -1.42 0.06 -3.84
CA GLU A 87 -2.40 0.24 -4.92
C GLU A 87 -3.38 -0.94 -4.99
N THR A 88 -2.87 -2.17 -4.93
CA THR A 88 -3.72 -3.37 -4.90
C THR A 88 -4.65 -3.38 -3.69
N CYS A 89 -4.17 -2.99 -2.51
CA CYS A 89 -4.99 -2.94 -1.30
C CYS A 89 -6.08 -1.86 -1.40
N ILE A 90 -5.76 -0.69 -1.93
CA ILE A 90 -6.73 0.39 -2.17
C ILE A 90 -7.83 -0.06 -3.13
N ILE A 91 -7.46 -0.68 -4.25
CA ILE A 91 -8.40 -1.15 -5.27
C ILE A 91 -9.31 -2.24 -4.69
N THR A 92 -8.74 -3.21 -3.98
CA THR A 92 -9.52 -4.30 -3.38
C THR A 92 -10.56 -3.78 -2.40
N GLU A 93 -10.19 -2.86 -1.52
CA GLU A 93 -11.13 -2.28 -0.55
C GLU A 93 -12.18 -1.38 -1.22
N ARG A 94 -11.79 -0.57 -2.19
CA ARG A 94 -12.71 0.28 -2.96
C ARG A 94 -13.79 -0.53 -3.67
N ASP A 95 -13.39 -1.65 -4.25
CA ASP A 95 -14.28 -2.49 -5.07
C ASP A 95 -15.04 -3.54 -4.24
N CYS A 96 -14.82 -3.60 -2.92
CA CYS A 96 -15.45 -4.52 -1.98
C CYS A 96 -16.56 -3.82 -1.18
N GLU A 97 -17.78 -3.78 -1.70
CA GLU A 97 -18.92 -3.03 -1.12
C GLU A 97 -19.32 -3.49 0.30
N PHE A 98 -18.98 -4.70 0.69
CA PHE A 98 -19.28 -5.25 2.01
C PHE A 98 -18.13 -5.12 3.02
N SER A 99 -16.99 -4.55 2.62
CA SER A 99 -15.88 -4.27 3.54
C SER A 99 -16.15 -3.01 4.35
N LEU A 100 -15.78 -3.06 5.64
CA LEU A 100 -15.81 -1.88 6.51
C LEU A 100 -14.56 -1.00 6.33
N GLY A 101 -13.61 -1.40 5.50
CA GLY A 101 -12.35 -0.70 5.27
C GLY A 101 -11.13 -1.47 5.76
N GLN A 102 -9.99 -0.78 5.85
CA GLN A 102 -8.71 -1.42 6.14
C GLN A 102 -7.85 -0.63 7.12
N TYR A 103 -6.99 -1.35 7.82
CA TYR A 103 -5.92 -0.80 8.65
C TYR A 103 -4.56 -1.19 8.06
N LEU A 104 -3.75 -0.19 7.77
CA LEU A 104 -2.45 -0.38 7.17
C LEU A 104 -1.41 -0.89 8.18
N TRP A 105 -0.59 -1.80 7.79
CA TRP A 105 0.69 -2.07 8.41
C TRP A 105 1.79 -1.39 7.60
N SER A 106 2.35 -0.22 8.06
CA SER A 106 1.95 0.52 9.24
C SER A 106 1.93 2.03 8.94
N GLY A 107 1.56 2.85 9.93
CA GLY A 107 1.55 4.31 9.78
C GLY A 107 2.95 4.91 9.71
N PHE A 108 3.87 4.44 10.56
CA PHE A 108 5.24 4.93 10.69
C PHE A 108 6.24 3.78 10.55
N ASP A 109 7.43 4.10 10.03
CA ASP A 109 8.59 3.23 10.23
C ASP A 109 8.92 3.16 11.72
N TYR A 110 9.46 2.04 12.15
CA TYR A 110 9.78 1.86 13.57
C TYR A 110 11.06 1.06 13.77
N ILE A 111 11.69 1.26 14.93
CA ILE A 111 12.89 0.53 15.33
C ILE A 111 12.48 -0.83 15.89
N GLY A 112 13.17 -1.86 15.50
CA GLY A 112 12.85 -3.25 15.82
C GLY A 112 12.15 -3.96 14.67
N GLU A 113 12.02 -5.28 14.76
CA GLU A 113 11.46 -6.14 13.70
C GLU A 113 12.00 -5.80 12.31
N PRO A 114 13.35 -5.72 12.13
CA PRO A 114 13.93 -5.12 10.94
C PRO A 114 13.44 -5.81 9.67
N THR A 115 12.88 -5.00 8.78
CA THR A 115 12.44 -5.45 7.46
C THR A 115 12.79 -4.35 6.45
N PRO A 116 13.74 -4.60 5.55
CA PRO A 116 14.52 -5.86 5.35
C PRO A 116 15.37 -6.27 6.56
N TYR A 117 15.67 -7.56 6.66
CA TYR A 117 16.34 -8.18 7.83
C TYR A 117 17.69 -7.53 8.21
N HIS A 118 18.44 -7.07 7.23
CA HIS A 118 19.76 -6.47 7.43
C HIS A 118 19.72 -4.99 7.85
N THR A 119 18.56 -4.39 7.93
CA THR A 119 18.38 -2.99 8.35
C THR A 119 18.22 -2.88 9.86
N ARG A 120 18.09 -1.66 10.37
CA ARG A 120 17.83 -1.38 11.78
C ARG A 120 16.36 -1.08 12.07
N ASN A 121 15.62 -0.75 11.01
CA ASN A 121 14.22 -0.33 11.08
C ASN A 121 13.35 -1.29 10.28
N SER A 122 12.07 -1.31 10.63
CA SER A 122 11.01 -1.82 9.78
C SER A 122 10.52 -0.70 8.87
N TYR A 123 10.60 -0.90 7.54
CA TYR A 123 10.28 0.12 6.53
C TYR A 123 8.85 0.03 6.01
N PHE A 124 7.92 -0.43 6.83
CA PHE A 124 6.49 -0.57 6.46
C PHE A 124 5.70 0.73 6.53
N GLY A 125 6.25 1.77 7.15
CA GLY A 125 5.54 3.03 7.39
C GLY A 125 5.17 3.78 6.12
N GLN A 126 4.08 4.51 6.19
CA GLN A 126 3.74 5.54 5.22
C GLN A 126 4.54 6.84 5.49
N ILE A 127 5.06 6.96 6.70
CA ILE A 127 5.91 8.06 7.18
C ILE A 127 7.20 7.43 7.72
N ASP A 128 8.35 8.01 7.36
CA ASP A 128 9.64 7.54 7.83
C ASP A 128 9.92 7.91 9.31
N THR A 129 10.99 7.36 9.88
CA THR A 129 11.38 7.65 11.28
C THR A 129 11.75 9.10 11.55
N ALA A 130 12.03 9.89 10.51
CA ALA A 130 12.28 11.33 10.62
C ALA A 130 11.00 12.18 10.53
N GLY A 131 9.83 11.55 10.34
CA GLY A 131 8.54 12.21 10.26
C GLY A 131 8.17 12.70 8.85
N PHE A 132 8.88 12.27 7.81
CA PHE A 132 8.57 12.66 6.44
C PHE A 132 7.69 11.62 5.75
N PRO A 133 6.63 12.07 5.04
CA PRO A 133 5.78 11.18 4.27
C PRO A 133 6.54 10.57 3.08
N LYS A 134 6.24 9.29 2.80
CA LYS A 134 6.68 8.58 1.61
C LYS A 134 5.68 8.74 0.47
N ASP A 135 6.00 8.29 -0.74
CA ASP A 135 5.10 8.43 -1.89
C ASP A 135 3.76 7.71 -1.69
N SER A 136 3.76 6.55 -1.02
CA SER A 136 2.54 5.83 -0.67
C SER A 136 1.60 6.59 0.28
N TYR A 137 2.12 7.45 1.14
CA TYR A 137 1.28 8.33 1.95
C TYR A 137 0.35 9.18 1.09
N TYR A 138 0.89 9.75 0.01
CA TYR A 138 0.11 10.57 -0.92
C TYR A 138 -0.84 9.72 -1.77
N LEU A 139 -0.47 8.47 -2.06
CA LEU A 139 -1.35 7.52 -2.74
C LEU A 139 -2.60 7.25 -1.90
N TYR A 140 -2.44 6.94 -0.60
CA TYR A 140 -3.57 6.77 0.31
C TYR A 140 -4.34 8.07 0.53
N GLN A 141 -3.65 9.20 0.64
CA GLN A 141 -4.30 10.50 0.76
C GLN A 141 -5.20 10.79 -0.45
N ALA A 142 -4.72 10.49 -1.67
CA ALA A 142 -5.50 10.65 -2.89
C ALA A 142 -6.71 9.71 -2.96
N ALA A 143 -6.56 8.48 -2.42
CA ALA A 143 -7.63 7.49 -2.42
C ALA A 143 -8.72 7.75 -1.37
N TRP A 144 -8.37 8.31 -0.21
CA TRP A 144 -9.25 8.37 0.96
C TRP A 144 -9.80 9.75 1.27
N ILE A 145 -9.20 10.83 0.76
CA ILE A 145 -9.67 12.19 1.02
C ILE A 145 -10.54 12.67 -0.15
N ASP A 146 -11.73 13.14 0.19
CA ASP A 146 -12.60 13.79 -0.80
C ASP A 146 -11.90 15.06 -1.32
N ARG A 147 -11.83 15.20 -2.66
CA ARG A 147 -11.22 16.36 -3.31
C ARG A 147 -11.84 17.71 -2.89
N ARG A 148 -13.10 17.70 -2.44
CA ARG A 148 -13.79 18.91 -1.94
C ARG A 148 -13.24 19.36 -0.59
N GLU A 149 -12.70 18.42 0.19
CA GLU A 149 -12.04 18.74 1.46
C GLU A 149 -10.59 19.15 1.21
N LYS A 150 -9.87 18.38 0.40
CA LYS A 150 -8.47 18.64 0.07
C LYS A 150 -8.11 18.07 -1.30
N PRO A 151 -7.83 18.93 -2.30
CA PRO A 151 -7.24 18.47 -3.55
C PRO A 151 -5.83 17.88 -3.29
N VAL A 152 -5.57 16.72 -3.88
CA VAL A 152 -4.30 16.01 -3.79
C VAL A 152 -3.74 15.80 -5.19
N VAL A 153 -2.50 16.23 -5.39
CA VAL A 153 -1.67 15.90 -6.55
C VAL A 153 -0.26 15.67 -6.05
N HIS A 154 0.27 14.48 -6.27
CA HIS A 154 1.64 14.13 -5.94
C HIS A 154 2.28 13.40 -7.10
N VAL A 155 3.40 13.93 -7.58
CA VAL A 155 4.16 13.36 -8.70
C VAL A 155 5.40 12.68 -8.13
N PHE A 156 5.64 11.44 -8.53
CA PHE A 156 6.81 10.70 -8.15
C PHE A 156 7.32 9.84 -9.32
N PRO A 157 8.61 9.53 -9.39
CA PRO A 157 9.69 9.90 -8.47
C PRO A 157 10.06 11.40 -8.54
N TYR A 158 10.89 11.85 -7.59
CA TYR A 158 11.59 13.12 -7.75
C TYR A 158 12.53 13.04 -8.97
N TRP A 159 12.83 14.18 -9.57
CA TRP A 159 13.57 14.22 -10.83
C TRP A 159 15.08 14.46 -10.61
N ASP A 160 15.84 13.39 -10.42
CA ASP A 160 17.30 13.41 -10.27
C ASP A 160 17.89 12.13 -10.90
N PHE A 161 17.90 12.10 -12.23
CA PHE A 161 18.31 10.92 -13.00
C PHE A 161 19.32 11.30 -14.10
N ASN A 162 20.16 10.32 -14.47
CA ASN A 162 21.13 10.50 -15.54
C ASN A 162 20.45 10.47 -16.91
N PRO A 163 21.00 11.21 -17.89
CA PRO A 163 20.52 11.14 -19.27
C PRO A 163 20.47 9.70 -19.80
N GLY A 164 19.37 9.35 -20.49
CA GLY A 164 19.18 8.04 -21.08
C GLY A 164 18.52 6.99 -20.18
N GLN A 165 18.27 7.28 -18.90
CA GLN A 165 17.47 6.42 -18.05
C GLN A 165 15.98 6.49 -18.42
N LEU A 166 15.32 5.33 -18.47
CA LEU A 166 13.86 5.24 -18.59
C LEU A 166 13.25 5.28 -17.20
N ILE A 167 12.34 6.21 -17.00
CA ILE A 167 11.75 6.50 -15.70
C ILE A 167 10.23 6.36 -15.78
N ASP A 168 9.66 5.53 -14.94
CA ASP A 168 8.21 5.45 -14.73
C ASP A 168 7.77 6.65 -13.88
N VAL A 169 7.10 7.61 -14.49
CA VAL A 169 6.47 8.73 -13.77
C VAL A 169 5.08 8.33 -13.34
N ARG A 170 4.77 8.49 -12.07
CA ARG A 170 3.47 8.19 -11.49
C ARG A 170 2.88 9.43 -10.83
N ILE A 171 1.56 9.50 -10.83
CA ILE A 171 0.82 10.62 -10.24
C ILE A 171 -0.27 10.04 -9.34
N ALA A 172 -0.24 10.39 -8.06
CA ALA A 172 -1.33 10.14 -7.14
C ALA A 172 -2.22 11.38 -7.06
N SER A 173 -3.50 11.24 -7.39
CA SER A 173 -4.42 12.37 -7.41
C SER A 173 -5.87 11.92 -7.12
N ASN A 174 -6.65 12.79 -6.48
CA ASN A 174 -8.10 12.68 -6.33
C ASN A 174 -8.87 13.61 -7.28
N ALA A 175 -8.19 14.20 -8.28
CA ALA A 175 -8.82 14.98 -9.32
C ALA A 175 -9.48 14.08 -10.38
N ASP A 176 -10.49 14.61 -11.08
CA ASP A 176 -11.16 13.88 -12.18
C ASP A 176 -10.26 13.76 -13.42
N VAL A 177 -9.38 14.73 -13.62
CA VAL A 177 -8.48 14.81 -14.78
C VAL A 177 -7.11 15.30 -14.30
N VAL A 178 -6.08 14.68 -14.79
CA VAL A 178 -4.69 15.07 -14.60
C VAL A 178 -4.03 15.21 -15.94
N GLU A 179 -3.35 16.31 -16.19
CA GLU A 179 -2.58 16.55 -17.41
C GLU A 179 -1.11 16.70 -17.07
N LEU A 180 -0.25 15.96 -17.78
CA LEU A 180 1.20 16.10 -17.66
C LEU A 180 1.73 17.09 -18.71
N LEU A 181 2.37 18.16 -18.24
CA LEU A 181 3.09 19.09 -19.12
C LEU A 181 4.60 18.98 -18.90
N VAL A 182 5.34 18.90 -19.98
CA VAL A 182 6.80 18.95 -19.96
C VAL A 182 7.24 20.19 -20.75
N ASN A 183 7.85 21.15 -20.06
CA ASN A 183 8.22 22.46 -20.63
C ASN A 183 7.04 23.16 -21.34
N GLY A 184 5.84 23.09 -20.75
CA GLY A 184 4.62 23.68 -21.29
C GLY A 184 3.95 22.92 -22.43
N VAL A 185 4.47 21.76 -22.80
CA VAL A 185 3.90 20.89 -23.83
C VAL A 185 3.19 19.70 -23.16
N SER A 186 1.89 19.55 -23.47
CA SER A 186 1.09 18.41 -22.99
C SER A 186 1.65 17.07 -23.47
N LYS A 187 1.64 16.09 -22.57
CA LYS A 187 2.09 14.72 -22.80
C LYS A 187 0.98 13.68 -22.54
N GLY A 188 -0.21 14.15 -22.20
CA GLY A 188 -1.38 13.33 -21.90
C GLY A 188 -1.95 13.58 -20.53
#